data_1992d43a2c52b1f3d5031e5f0cca1b76
#
_entry.id   1992d43a2c52b1f3d5031e5f0cca1b76
#
_cell.length_a   1.000
_cell.length_b   1.000
_cell.length_c   1.000
_cell.angle_alpha   90.00
_cell.angle_beta   90.00
_cell.angle_gamma   90.00
#
_symmetry.space_group_name_H-M   'P 1'
#
loop_
_entity.id
_entity.type
_entity.pdbx_description
1 polymer ?
#
loop_
_entity_poly.entity_id
_entity_poly.type
_entity_poly.pdbx_seq_one_letter_code
_entity_poly.pdbx_strand_id
1 'polypeptide(L)'
;MPELAAKTTVLCAAVLATACAPDAWKPAPGYDGFLNQVQNACYYQRIGLVNVGDMLTNPGSMQATYFIDETSRLYYGKITPDNWTSAVTAFIQGRNDDPGVRCVLEQLRQNQAAQGLAAPPPGGPQQVPPPPPSR
;
A
#
# COMPACT_ATOMS: atom_id res chain seq x y z
N MET A 1 12.29 -46.78 61.36
CA MET A 1 12.94 -46.27 60.16
C MET A 1 11.87 -45.76 59.20
N PRO A 2 11.39 -44.54 59.26
CA PRO A 2 10.52 -44.06 58.21
C PRO A 2 11.36 -43.15 57.27
N GLU A 3 11.42 -43.59 56.05
CA GLU A 3 11.95 -42.77 54.97
C GLU A 3 10.94 -41.68 54.60
N LEU A 4 11.35 -40.47 54.77
CA LEU A 4 10.66 -39.31 54.27
C LEU A 4 10.95 -39.17 52.76
N ALA A 5 10.03 -39.65 51.96
CA ALA A 5 10.01 -39.40 50.55
C ALA A 5 9.72 -37.91 50.31
N ALA A 6 10.73 -37.14 50.04
CA ALA A 6 10.62 -35.78 49.59
C ALA A 6 10.05 -35.77 48.15
N LYS A 7 8.76 -35.51 48.05
CA LYS A 7 8.15 -35.20 46.73
C LYS A 7 8.57 -33.83 46.29
N THR A 8 9.61 -33.81 45.51
CA THR A 8 10.01 -32.61 44.81
C THR A 8 9.03 -32.31 43.70
N THR A 9 8.10 -31.44 43.99
CA THR A 9 7.19 -30.89 42.98
C THR A 9 8.00 -29.95 42.11
N VAL A 10 8.42 -30.45 40.95
CA VAL A 10 8.99 -29.62 39.91
C VAL A 10 7.88 -28.77 39.32
N LEU A 11 7.78 -27.56 39.81
CA LEU A 11 6.92 -26.53 39.23
C LEU A 11 7.54 -26.12 37.89
N CYS A 12 7.12 -26.73 36.81
CA CYS A 12 7.39 -26.29 35.48
C CYS A 12 6.77 -24.90 35.32
N ALA A 13 7.56 -23.86 35.62
CA ALA A 13 7.25 -22.52 35.16
C ALA A 13 7.33 -22.51 33.61
N ALA A 14 6.18 -22.69 32.98
CA ALA A 14 6.02 -22.44 31.57
C ALA A 14 6.27 -20.93 31.36
N VAL A 15 7.49 -20.61 31.07
CA VAL A 15 7.84 -19.30 30.51
C VAL A 15 7.12 -19.22 29.18
N LEU A 16 5.96 -18.57 29.16
CA LEU A 16 5.34 -18.06 27.96
C LEU A 16 6.30 -17.01 27.40
N ALA A 17 7.28 -17.49 26.65
CA ALA A 17 7.95 -16.66 25.70
C ALA A 17 6.87 -16.18 24.73
N THR A 18 6.23 -15.06 25.07
CA THR A 18 5.56 -14.26 24.06
C THR A 18 6.65 -13.88 23.09
N ALA A 19 6.83 -14.75 22.08
CA ALA A 19 7.58 -14.39 20.93
C ALA A 19 6.88 -13.15 20.39
N CYS A 20 7.38 -11.97 20.72
CA CYS A 20 7.25 -10.83 19.86
C CYS A 20 7.94 -11.25 18.56
N ALA A 21 7.20 -12.01 17.74
CA ALA A 21 7.62 -12.21 16.36
C ALA A 21 7.78 -10.80 15.81
N PRO A 22 8.95 -10.42 15.36
CA PRO A 22 9.08 -9.13 14.73
C PRO A 22 8.19 -9.15 13.49
N ASP A 23 7.05 -8.48 13.54
CA ASP A 23 6.25 -8.15 12.35
C ASP A 23 7.04 -7.26 11.39
N ALA A 24 8.30 -7.01 11.70
CA ALA A 24 9.24 -6.22 10.93
C ALA A 24 9.54 -6.78 9.52
N TRP A 25 9.13 -8.01 9.22
CA TRP A 25 9.32 -8.64 7.91
C TRP A 25 8.05 -8.78 7.08
N LYS A 26 6.90 -8.46 7.64
CA LYS A 26 5.68 -8.35 6.84
C LYS A 26 5.59 -6.92 6.34
N PRO A 27 5.51 -6.71 5.02
CA PRO A 27 5.22 -5.37 4.50
C PRO A 27 3.96 -4.87 5.22
N ALA A 28 4.01 -3.60 5.66
CA ALA A 28 2.89 -2.99 6.36
C ALA A 28 1.61 -3.27 5.57
N PRO A 29 0.57 -3.85 6.17
CA PRO A 29 -0.66 -4.13 5.46
C PRO A 29 -1.31 -2.80 5.05
N GLY A 30 -1.97 -2.80 3.87
CA GLY A 30 -2.71 -1.65 3.42
C GLY A 30 -1.88 -0.65 2.61
N TYR A 31 -2.29 0.62 2.66
CA TYR A 31 -1.76 1.67 1.80
C TYR A 31 -0.25 1.95 2.03
N ASP A 32 0.20 1.95 3.28
CA ASP A 32 1.61 2.16 3.60
C ASP A 32 2.49 1.06 3.02
N GLY A 33 2.03 -0.19 3.06
CA GLY A 33 2.71 -1.31 2.42
C GLY A 33 2.79 -1.16 0.91
N PHE A 34 1.72 -0.68 0.29
CA PHE A 34 1.70 -0.36 -1.13
C PHE A 34 2.67 0.77 -1.49
N LEU A 35 2.70 1.87 -0.72
CA LEU A 35 3.65 2.96 -0.94
C LEU A 35 5.11 2.49 -0.81
N ASN A 36 5.41 1.66 0.17
CA ASN A 36 6.75 1.06 0.31
C ASN A 36 7.11 0.18 -0.91
N GLN A 37 6.16 -0.58 -1.43
CA GLN A 37 6.34 -1.37 -2.64
C GLN A 37 6.62 -0.47 -3.85
N VAL A 38 5.85 0.59 -4.03
CA VAL A 38 6.06 1.59 -5.08
C VAL A 38 7.43 2.27 -4.93
N GLN A 39 7.78 2.68 -3.71
CA GLN A 39 9.08 3.29 -3.45
C GLN A 39 10.24 2.37 -3.84
N ASN A 40 10.20 1.10 -3.45
CA ASN A 40 11.26 0.15 -3.75
C ASN A 40 11.37 -0.17 -5.24
N ALA A 41 10.24 -0.34 -5.92
CA ALA A 41 10.21 -0.75 -7.33
C ALA A 41 10.39 0.43 -8.30
N CYS A 42 9.86 1.61 -7.96
CA CYS A 42 9.73 2.73 -8.86
C CYS A 42 10.62 3.93 -8.51
N TYR A 43 11.53 3.80 -7.57
CA TYR A 43 12.31 4.91 -7.00
C TYR A 43 12.91 5.83 -8.08
N TYR A 44 13.58 5.25 -9.07
CA TYR A 44 14.24 5.99 -10.15
C TYR A 44 13.38 6.21 -11.39
N GLN A 45 12.12 5.75 -11.37
CA GLN A 45 11.22 5.96 -12.48
C GLN A 45 10.64 7.37 -12.44
N ARG A 46 10.51 7.99 -13.62
CA ARG A 46 10.11 9.41 -13.74
C ARG A 46 8.67 9.56 -14.19
N ILE A 47 8.04 10.62 -13.66
CA ILE A 47 6.82 11.22 -14.21
C ILE A 47 7.18 12.67 -14.53
N GLY A 48 7.22 13.03 -15.81
CA GLY A 48 7.78 14.30 -16.23
C GLY A 48 9.25 14.41 -15.82
N LEU A 49 9.58 15.42 -15.04
CA LEU A 49 10.94 15.67 -14.55
C LEU A 49 11.21 15.17 -13.14
N VAL A 50 10.21 14.57 -12.48
CA VAL A 50 10.28 14.18 -11.07
C VAL A 50 10.38 12.66 -10.94
N ASN A 51 11.27 12.16 -10.07
CA ASN A 51 11.33 10.75 -9.73
C ASN A 51 10.21 10.38 -8.76
N VAL A 52 9.64 9.20 -8.91
CA VAL A 52 8.62 8.67 -7.99
C VAL A 52 9.18 8.58 -6.56
N GLY A 53 10.43 8.13 -6.41
CA GLY A 53 11.09 8.05 -5.11
C GLY A 53 11.21 9.40 -4.40
N ASP A 54 11.52 10.47 -5.14
CA ASP A 54 11.62 11.82 -4.56
C ASP A 54 10.29 12.31 -4.03
N MET A 55 9.19 11.99 -4.71
CA MET A 55 7.84 12.33 -4.23
C MET A 55 7.44 11.56 -2.95
N LEU A 56 7.94 10.35 -2.78
CA LEU A 56 7.62 9.52 -1.61
C LEU A 56 8.52 9.82 -0.41
N THR A 57 9.76 10.27 -0.64
CA THR A 57 10.73 10.55 0.42
C THR A 57 10.77 12.02 0.87
N ASN A 58 10.23 12.92 0.04
CA ASN A 58 10.16 14.36 0.35
C ASN A 58 8.72 14.88 0.30
N PRO A 59 7.88 14.52 1.28
CA PRO A 59 6.44 14.82 1.28
C PRO A 59 6.12 16.33 1.43
N GLY A 60 7.12 17.17 1.64
CA GLY A 60 6.95 18.61 1.79
C GLY A 60 6.72 19.37 0.48
N SER A 61 6.92 18.74 -0.67
CA SER A 61 6.64 19.38 -1.96
C SER A 61 5.17 19.25 -2.36
N MET A 62 4.68 20.23 -3.12
CA MET A 62 3.30 20.21 -3.63
C MET A 62 3.06 19.00 -4.53
N GLN A 63 4.04 18.65 -5.37
CA GLN A 63 3.98 17.48 -6.24
C GLN A 63 3.89 16.18 -5.44
N ALA A 64 4.67 16.05 -4.37
CA ALA A 64 4.64 14.89 -3.48
C ALA A 64 3.29 14.75 -2.77
N THR A 65 2.79 15.84 -2.20
CA THR A 65 1.49 15.84 -1.52
C THR A 65 0.37 15.43 -2.47
N TYR A 66 0.33 16.01 -3.66
CA TYR A 66 -0.67 15.68 -4.67
C TYR A 66 -0.55 14.22 -5.15
N PHE A 67 0.67 13.78 -5.44
CA PHE A 67 0.93 12.40 -5.86
C PHE A 67 0.46 11.37 -4.81
N ILE A 68 0.78 11.61 -3.54
CA ILE A 68 0.39 10.71 -2.43
C ILE A 68 -1.14 10.69 -2.26
N ASP A 69 -1.80 11.84 -2.33
CA ASP A 69 -3.26 11.92 -2.22
C ASP A 69 -3.98 11.19 -3.35
N GLU A 70 -3.61 11.46 -4.61
CA GLU A 70 -4.21 10.79 -5.76
C GLU A 70 -3.89 9.28 -5.78
N THR A 71 -2.69 8.89 -5.35
CA THR A 71 -2.31 7.48 -5.23
C THR A 71 -3.09 6.76 -4.13
N SER A 72 -3.42 7.45 -3.04
CA SER A 72 -4.33 6.95 -2.01
C SER A 72 -5.73 6.68 -2.58
N ARG A 73 -6.26 7.64 -3.32
CA ARG A 73 -7.58 7.49 -3.97
C ARG A 73 -7.61 6.34 -4.97
N LEU A 74 -6.53 6.17 -5.73
CA LEU A 74 -6.36 5.04 -6.64
C LEU A 74 -6.33 3.71 -5.88
N TYR A 75 -5.54 3.62 -4.82
CA TYR A 75 -5.40 2.40 -4.01
C TYR A 75 -6.73 1.95 -3.41
N TYR A 76 -7.53 2.88 -2.91
CA TYR A 76 -8.85 2.61 -2.34
C TYR A 76 -9.98 2.52 -3.38
N GLY A 77 -9.67 2.53 -4.67
CA GLY A 77 -10.65 2.41 -5.74
C GLY A 77 -11.62 3.60 -5.85
N LYS A 78 -11.23 4.77 -5.34
CA LYS A 78 -12.03 6.00 -5.44
C LYS A 78 -11.94 6.66 -6.80
N ILE A 79 -10.85 6.40 -7.51
CA ILE A 79 -10.63 6.82 -8.89
C ILE A 79 -10.09 5.65 -9.70
N THR A 80 -10.29 5.71 -11.01
CA THR A 80 -9.78 4.69 -11.92
C THR A 80 -8.29 4.93 -12.25
N PRO A 81 -7.56 3.90 -12.74
CA PRO A 81 -6.20 4.08 -13.22
C PRO A 81 -6.05 5.18 -14.28
N ASP A 82 -7.01 5.31 -15.19
CA ASP A 82 -6.99 6.34 -16.24
C ASP A 82 -7.18 7.74 -15.66
N ASN A 83 -8.09 7.89 -14.69
CA ASN A 83 -8.30 9.16 -13.99
C ASN A 83 -7.07 9.55 -13.18
N TRP A 84 -6.46 8.60 -12.47
CA TRP A 84 -5.22 8.83 -11.75
C TRP A 84 -4.09 9.27 -12.69
N THR A 85 -3.91 8.54 -13.79
CA THR A 85 -2.88 8.86 -14.79
C THR A 85 -3.05 10.27 -15.30
N SER A 86 -4.26 10.63 -15.71
CA SER A 86 -4.57 11.96 -16.25
C SER A 86 -4.35 13.06 -15.20
N ALA A 87 -4.78 12.85 -13.97
CA ALA A 87 -4.64 13.82 -12.89
C ALA A 87 -3.17 14.06 -12.52
N VAL A 88 -2.43 12.97 -12.29
CA VAL A 88 -1.01 13.05 -11.88
C VAL A 88 -0.14 13.63 -13.00
N THR A 89 -0.32 13.17 -14.25
CA THR A 89 0.51 13.67 -15.35
C THR A 89 0.21 15.12 -15.68
N ALA A 90 -1.04 15.56 -15.60
CA ALA A 90 -1.39 16.97 -15.78
C ALA A 90 -0.75 17.86 -14.70
N PHE A 91 -0.78 17.41 -13.43
CA PHE A 91 -0.25 18.20 -12.33
C PHE A 91 1.28 18.26 -12.30
N ILE A 92 1.95 17.14 -12.60
CA ILE A 92 3.42 17.03 -12.56
C ILE A 92 4.05 17.41 -13.91
N GLN A 93 3.23 17.70 -14.91
CA GLN A 93 3.66 17.98 -16.29
C GLN A 93 4.39 16.80 -16.93
N GLY A 94 3.88 15.60 -16.67
CA GLY A 94 4.33 14.35 -17.26
C GLY A 94 3.48 13.91 -18.45
N ARG A 95 3.76 12.69 -18.91
CA ARG A 95 3.03 12.02 -20.00
C ARG A 95 2.39 10.73 -19.46
N ASN A 96 1.28 10.33 -20.06
CA ASN A 96 0.58 9.11 -19.67
C ASN A 96 1.41 7.83 -19.87
N ASP A 97 2.39 7.86 -20.76
CA ASP A 97 3.32 6.77 -21.06
C ASP A 97 4.65 6.84 -20.30
N ASP A 98 4.79 7.77 -19.36
CA ASP A 98 6.01 7.89 -18.56
C ASP A 98 6.32 6.62 -17.77
N PRO A 99 7.61 6.26 -17.62
CA PRO A 99 8.01 5.06 -16.89
C PRO A 99 7.48 4.99 -15.46
N GLY A 100 7.40 6.12 -14.77
CA GLY A 100 6.86 6.21 -13.41
C GLY A 100 5.38 5.87 -13.34
N VAL A 101 4.58 6.33 -14.32
CA VAL A 101 3.15 5.99 -14.43
C VAL A 101 2.97 4.48 -14.57
N ARG A 102 3.66 3.89 -15.53
CA ARG A 102 3.57 2.43 -15.78
C ARG A 102 4.03 1.62 -14.58
N CYS A 103 5.08 2.05 -13.90
CA CYS A 103 5.61 1.38 -12.73
C CYS A 103 4.58 1.37 -11.59
N VAL A 104 4.00 2.51 -11.25
CA VAL A 104 3.00 2.61 -10.16
C VAL A 104 1.77 1.75 -10.45
N LEU A 105 1.24 1.80 -11.68
CA LEU A 105 0.08 0.98 -12.05
C LEU A 105 0.39 -0.52 -12.03
N GLU A 106 1.60 -0.93 -12.40
CA GLU A 106 2.03 -2.31 -12.30
C GLU A 106 2.13 -2.76 -10.83
N GLN A 107 2.66 -1.92 -9.94
CA GLN A 107 2.69 -2.22 -8.51
C GLN A 107 1.28 -2.35 -7.92
N LEU A 108 0.33 -1.50 -8.34
CA LEU A 108 -1.07 -1.63 -7.95
C LEU A 108 -1.66 -2.97 -8.39
N ARG A 109 -1.45 -3.36 -9.64
CA ARG A 109 -1.93 -4.64 -10.18
C ARG A 109 -1.37 -5.83 -9.42
N GLN A 110 -0.07 -5.81 -9.10
CA GLN A 110 0.58 -6.85 -8.32
C GLN A 110 0.05 -6.91 -6.88
N ASN A 111 -0.17 -5.77 -6.27
CA ASN A 111 -0.73 -5.67 -4.92
C ASN A 111 -2.15 -6.22 -4.86
N GLN A 112 -3.00 -5.87 -5.82
CA GLN A 112 -4.36 -6.39 -5.95
C GLN A 112 -4.38 -7.91 -6.20
N ALA A 113 -3.51 -8.43 -7.06
CA ALA A 113 -3.37 -9.85 -7.31
C ALA A 113 -2.95 -10.62 -6.04
N ALA A 114 -2.01 -10.07 -5.26
CA ALA A 114 -1.56 -10.65 -4.01
C ALA A 114 -2.65 -10.69 -2.93
N GLN A 115 -3.61 -9.75 -2.98
CA GLN A 115 -4.76 -9.71 -2.07
C GLN A 115 -5.94 -10.57 -2.55
N GLY A 116 -5.82 -11.26 -3.69
CA GLY A 116 -6.91 -12.02 -4.29
C GLY A 116 -8.04 -11.16 -4.86
N LEU A 117 -7.80 -9.87 -5.00
CA LEU A 117 -8.74 -8.94 -5.62
C LEU A 117 -8.52 -8.99 -7.14
N ALA A 118 -9.50 -9.50 -7.87
CA ALA A 118 -9.46 -9.38 -9.32
C ALA A 118 -9.45 -7.89 -9.68
N ALA A 119 -8.51 -7.51 -10.56
CA ALA A 119 -8.53 -6.17 -11.12
C ALA A 119 -9.91 -5.93 -11.77
N PRO A 120 -10.57 -4.78 -11.52
CA PRO A 120 -11.82 -4.47 -12.20
C PRO A 120 -11.55 -4.48 -13.72
N PRO A 121 -12.46 -5.07 -14.50
CA PRO A 121 -12.28 -5.12 -15.95
C PRO A 121 -12.17 -3.69 -16.49
N PRO A 122 -11.24 -3.43 -17.41
CA PRO A 122 -11.14 -2.11 -18.04
C PRO A 122 -12.47 -1.79 -18.74
N GLY A 123 -13.15 -0.72 -18.33
CA GLY A 123 -14.35 -0.21 -18.99
C GLY A 123 -15.70 -0.66 -18.42
N GLY A 124 -15.76 -1.16 -17.20
CA GLY A 124 -17.06 -1.37 -16.52
C GLY A 124 -17.79 -0.04 -16.28
N PRO A 125 -19.15 0.01 -16.48
CA PRO A 125 -19.90 1.24 -16.25
C PRO A 125 -19.75 1.67 -14.78
N GLN A 126 -19.32 2.91 -14.57
CA GLN A 126 -19.27 3.53 -13.26
C GLN A 126 -20.70 3.58 -12.71
N GLN A 127 -20.96 2.83 -11.65
CA GLN A 127 -22.20 3.01 -10.89
C GLN A 127 -22.14 4.38 -10.21
N VAL A 128 -22.79 5.36 -10.85
CA VAL A 128 -23.07 6.64 -10.23
C VAL A 128 -23.98 6.35 -9.03
N PRO A 129 -23.59 6.72 -7.80
CA PRO A 129 -24.47 6.56 -6.66
C PRO A 129 -25.78 7.31 -6.90
N PRO A 130 -26.94 6.75 -6.52
CA PRO A 130 -28.21 7.44 -6.69
C PRO A 130 -28.21 8.76 -5.93
N PRO A 131 -28.81 9.81 -6.49
CA PRO A 131 -28.92 11.10 -5.81
C PRO A 131 -29.68 10.94 -4.48
N PRO A 132 -29.31 11.70 -3.44
CA PRO A 132 -30.01 11.66 -2.17
C PRO A 132 -31.50 12.04 -2.38
N PRO A 133 -32.41 11.44 -1.59
CA PRO A 133 -33.82 11.77 -1.70
C PRO A 133 -34.03 13.26 -1.40
N SER A 134 -34.70 13.96 -2.33
CA SER A 134 -35.13 15.34 -2.16
C SER A 134 -36.12 15.41 -0.99
N ARG A 135 -35.81 16.20 0.00
CA ARG A 135 -36.75 16.59 1.06
C ARG A 135 -37.71 17.64 0.57
#